data_5d11d9e3e1ce6c841167914cff793210
#
_entry.id   5d11d9e3e1ce6c841167914cff793210
#
_cell.length_a   1.000
_cell.length_b   1.000
_cell.length_c   1.000
_cell.angle_alpha   90.00
_cell.angle_beta   90.00
_cell.angle_gamma   90.00
#
_symmetry.space_group_name_H-M   'P 1'
#
loop_
_entity.id
_entity.type
_entity.pdbx_description
1 polymer ?
#
loop_
_entity_poly.entity_id
_entity_poly.type
_entity_poly.pdbx_seq_one_letter_code
_entity_poly.pdbx_strand_id
1 'polypeptide(L)'
;MAPLAACADAPIGAMARVADRVPGVAFSAPFPPPAGAMADPITYEMRGVSPDKPDVHRAVAALDPGLFPGAFCRLLPDHLGGDPAMCVALHADGVGSKSIVAHLMAVETGSVRWWRTLPQDSLVMNTDDLLCVGAAGPWVVSNTIGRNPRFVGAEALAAIIAGHADFAAMLGGQGLRMDLCGGETADIGDLVRTVVIDSTIAVRMRRAAVIDASGVRPGHVIVALASDGRATYEDRPNSGMGTNGLTSARHDLLSRHYRDAHPESFDPALGDRAYTGRFRVTDPLPDGDGMTIGEALLSPTRTYAPIVARLLADGGHGISALFHNTGGGLTKCLGFGRGVRYVKDAPFPLPPLFRLLAAESRLPPRELARTWNLGQRFEVVCEPTLAQRVIALSEGFGVAARVIGRVEAIPGDGVEAEVAVGGERVTFARPAKG
;
A
#
# COMPACT_ATOMS: atom_id res chain seq x y z
N MET A 1 -15.77 -45.22 34.99
CA MET A 1 -14.41 -45.74 35.29
C MET A 1 -13.93 -46.56 34.12
N ALA A 2 -13.03 -46.01 33.32
CA ALA A 2 -12.17 -46.72 32.38
C ALA A 2 -10.97 -45.78 32.12
N PRO A 3 -9.73 -46.29 32.09
CA PRO A 3 -8.53 -45.52 32.35
C PRO A 3 -7.93 -44.87 31.09
N LEU A 4 -7.30 -43.72 31.31
CA LEU A 4 -6.36 -43.04 30.41
C LEU A 4 -5.20 -43.99 30.00
N ALA A 5 -5.00 -44.16 28.70
CA ALA A 5 -3.78 -44.72 28.14
C ALA A 5 -2.84 -43.60 27.70
N ALA A 6 -1.64 -43.60 28.27
CA ALA A 6 -0.54 -42.74 27.90
C ALA A 6 -0.06 -43.07 26.48
N CYS A 7 0.22 -42.05 25.67
CA CYS A 7 1.05 -42.14 24.48
C CYS A 7 2.37 -41.41 24.72
N ALA A 8 3.42 -42.24 24.70
CA ALA A 8 4.80 -41.89 24.91
C ALA A 8 5.42 -41.16 23.70
N ASP A 9 6.44 -40.39 24.02
CA ASP A 9 7.53 -39.80 23.25
C ASP A 9 7.71 -40.25 21.78
N ALA A 10 7.61 -39.29 20.85
CA ALA A 10 8.21 -39.37 19.53
C ALA A 10 9.36 -38.35 19.43
N PRO A 11 10.52 -38.77 18.87
CA PRO A 11 11.77 -38.02 18.97
C PRO A 11 11.77 -36.77 18.08
N ILE A 12 12.30 -35.69 18.63
CA ILE A 12 12.69 -34.42 17.97
C ILE A 12 13.83 -34.73 16.99
N GLY A 13 13.52 -35.07 15.74
CA GLY A 13 14.56 -35.48 14.78
C GLY A 13 14.16 -35.49 13.30
N ALA A 14 13.13 -34.75 12.88
CA ALA A 14 12.70 -34.79 11.48
C ALA A 14 12.13 -33.42 10.93
N MET A 15 12.62 -32.27 11.38
CA MET A 15 12.25 -30.98 10.80
C MET A 15 13.35 -30.29 9.99
N ALA A 16 14.33 -31.04 9.53
CA ALA A 16 15.42 -30.53 8.71
C ALA A 16 15.45 -31.21 7.34
N ARG A 17 14.41 -31.15 6.53
CA ARG A 17 14.38 -31.39 5.07
C ARG A 17 12.98 -31.27 4.46
N VAL A 18 12.43 -30.08 4.44
CA VAL A 18 11.27 -29.69 3.57
C VAL A 18 11.65 -28.48 2.69
N ALA A 19 12.93 -28.32 2.41
CA ALA A 19 13.45 -27.26 1.55
C ALA A 19 13.78 -27.73 0.12
N ASP A 20 13.35 -28.92 -0.31
CA ASP A 20 13.59 -29.39 -1.67
C ASP A 20 12.30 -29.85 -2.33
N ARG A 21 11.98 -29.14 -3.44
CA ARG A 21 10.93 -29.38 -4.44
C ARG A 21 9.59 -28.64 -4.23
N VAL A 22 9.63 -27.31 -4.37
CA VAL A 22 8.52 -26.63 -5.02
C VAL A 22 8.79 -26.66 -6.52
N PRO A 23 7.91 -27.25 -7.37
CA PRO A 23 8.07 -27.18 -8.83
C PRO A 23 8.12 -25.72 -9.24
N GLY A 24 9.12 -25.35 -10.04
CA GLY A 24 9.27 -24.00 -10.54
C GLY A 24 7.98 -23.55 -11.21
N VAL A 25 7.35 -22.50 -10.66
CA VAL A 25 6.27 -21.77 -11.34
C VAL A 25 6.93 -21.16 -12.57
N ALA A 26 6.61 -21.69 -13.73
CA ALA A 26 7.04 -21.13 -14.99
C ALA A 26 6.54 -19.68 -15.04
N PHE A 27 7.48 -18.72 -15.03
CA PHE A 27 7.14 -17.35 -15.35
C PHE A 27 6.49 -17.35 -16.73
N SER A 28 5.22 -16.94 -16.82
CA SER A 28 4.61 -16.62 -18.09
C SER A 28 5.52 -15.62 -18.78
N ALA A 29 5.87 -15.86 -20.04
CA ALA A 29 6.80 -15.03 -20.79
C ALA A 29 6.42 -13.55 -20.66
N PRO A 30 7.40 -12.62 -20.47
CA PRO A 30 7.11 -11.20 -20.42
C PRO A 30 6.43 -10.78 -21.71
N PHE A 31 5.51 -9.81 -21.64
CA PHE A 31 4.94 -9.19 -22.84
C PHE A 31 6.06 -8.73 -23.77
N PRO A 32 5.94 -8.93 -25.10
CA PRO A 32 6.96 -8.45 -26.02
C PRO A 32 7.08 -6.92 -25.88
N PRO A 33 8.33 -6.39 -25.83
CA PRO A 33 8.53 -4.96 -25.73
C PRO A 33 7.92 -4.23 -26.93
N PRO A 34 7.48 -2.97 -26.76
CA PRO A 34 6.95 -2.18 -27.86
C PRO A 34 8.02 -2.04 -28.98
N ALA A 35 7.60 -2.22 -30.22
CA ALA A 35 8.47 -2.04 -31.38
C ALA A 35 8.82 -0.56 -31.54
N GLY A 36 10.07 -0.18 -31.34
CA GLY A 36 10.57 1.19 -31.52
C GLY A 36 11.95 1.37 -30.90
N ALA A 37 12.68 2.43 -31.33
CA ALA A 37 14.03 2.73 -30.83
C ALA A 37 14.05 2.79 -29.29
N MET A 38 15.02 2.09 -28.68
CA MET A 38 15.22 1.94 -27.26
C MET A 38 15.57 3.30 -26.61
N ALA A 39 14.57 4.07 -26.22
CA ALA A 39 14.81 5.20 -25.32
C ALA A 39 15.07 4.67 -23.90
N ASP A 40 15.94 5.34 -23.16
CA ASP A 40 16.20 5.01 -21.75
C ASP A 40 14.91 5.05 -20.92
N PRO A 41 14.78 4.18 -19.90
CA PRO A 41 13.62 4.17 -19.02
C PRO A 41 13.48 5.51 -18.30
N ILE A 42 12.24 6.01 -18.19
CA ILE A 42 11.95 7.25 -17.47
C ILE A 42 11.66 6.90 -16.01
N THR A 43 12.56 7.27 -15.10
CA THR A 43 12.43 6.98 -13.68
C THR A 43 11.38 7.85 -13.00
N TYR A 44 11.00 7.46 -11.77
CA TYR A 44 10.03 8.19 -10.98
C TYR A 44 10.53 9.61 -10.64
N GLU A 45 11.83 9.75 -10.34
CA GLU A 45 12.50 11.03 -10.09
C GLU A 45 12.49 11.94 -11.32
N MET A 46 12.68 11.41 -12.51
CA MET A 46 12.61 12.18 -13.78
C MET A 46 11.22 12.76 -14.05
N ARG A 47 10.20 12.24 -13.36
CA ARG A 47 8.83 12.75 -13.37
C ARG A 47 8.52 13.65 -12.16
N GLY A 48 9.54 14.09 -11.43
CA GLY A 48 9.41 15.03 -10.31
C GLY A 48 8.91 14.40 -9.01
N VAL A 49 8.97 13.08 -8.87
CA VAL A 49 8.53 12.38 -7.66
C VAL A 49 9.67 11.60 -7.04
N SER A 50 9.95 11.82 -5.76
CA SER A 50 10.96 11.08 -5.01
C SER A 50 10.33 9.98 -4.16
N PRO A 51 10.69 8.70 -4.33
CA PRO A 51 10.22 7.63 -3.45
C PRO A 51 10.81 7.73 -2.04
N ASP A 52 12.02 8.27 -1.90
CA ASP A 52 12.76 8.33 -0.63
C ASP A 52 12.56 9.66 0.13
N LYS A 53 12.08 10.73 -0.53
CA LYS A 53 11.81 12.06 0.06
C LYS A 53 12.88 12.55 1.05
N PRO A 54 14.19 12.60 0.70
CA PRO A 54 15.27 12.91 1.62
C PRO A 54 15.20 14.31 2.20
N ASP A 55 14.62 15.26 1.49
CA ASP A 55 14.34 16.63 1.91
C ASP A 55 13.31 16.67 3.05
N VAL A 56 12.22 15.91 2.92
CA VAL A 56 11.20 15.77 3.98
C VAL A 56 11.81 15.13 5.22
N HIS A 57 12.56 14.02 5.05
CA HIS A 57 13.21 13.36 6.18
C HIS A 57 14.18 14.29 6.94
N ARG A 58 14.94 15.14 6.22
CA ARG A 58 15.81 16.15 6.84
C ARG A 58 14.99 17.21 7.57
N ALA A 59 13.92 17.70 6.97
CA ALA A 59 13.08 18.74 7.57
C ALA A 59 12.41 18.29 8.88
N VAL A 60 11.97 17.02 8.95
CA VAL A 60 11.29 16.49 10.13
C VAL A 60 12.24 15.88 11.18
N ALA A 61 13.52 15.72 10.88
CA ALA A 61 14.49 15.07 11.77
C ALA A 61 14.66 15.76 13.14
N ALA A 62 14.43 17.08 13.19
CA ALA A 62 14.50 17.87 14.43
C ALA A 62 13.20 17.90 15.23
N LEU A 63 12.11 17.31 14.70
CA LEU A 63 10.83 17.28 15.40
C LEU A 63 10.80 16.15 16.43
N ASP A 64 10.02 16.37 17.50
CA ASP A 64 9.79 15.34 18.52
C ASP A 64 9.31 14.03 17.86
N PRO A 65 10.00 12.89 18.05
CA PRO A 65 9.61 11.61 17.45
C PRO A 65 8.35 11.01 18.06
N GLY A 66 7.82 11.58 19.14
CA GLY A 66 6.68 11.05 19.88
C GLY A 66 7.07 9.96 20.89
N LEU A 67 6.06 9.31 21.45
CA LEU A 67 6.24 8.31 22.52
C LEU A 67 6.97 7.03 22.08
N PHE A 68 6.88 6.69 20.78
CA PHE A 68 7.42 5.45 20.21
C PHE A 68 8.22 5.77 18.94
N PRO A 69 9.51 6.12 19.06
CA PRO A 69 10.31 6.56 17.90
C PRO A 69 10.47 5.53 16.77
N GLY A 70 10.25 4.24 17.07
CA GLY A 70 10.29 3.13 16.09
C GLY A 70 8.93 2.81 15.46
N ALA A 71 7.85 3.49 15.86
CA ALA A 71 6.50 3.23 15.34
C ALA A 71 6.33 3.73 13.91
N PHE A 72 5.42 3.10 13.17
CA PHE A 72 5.11 3.46 11.78
C PHE A 72 4.53 4.87 11.64
N CYS A 73 3.68 5.27 12.61
CA CYS A 73 3.12 6.61 12.73
C CYS A 73 3.55 7.25 14.05
N ARG A 74 3.61 8.58 14.09
CA ARG A 74 3.88 9.31 15.34
C ARG A 74 2.72 9.14 16.31
N LEU A 75 3.05 8.76 17.56
CA LEU A 75 2.11 8.63 18.66
C LEU A 75 2.44 9.65 19.74
N LEU A 76 1.43 10.40 20.18
CA LEU A 76 1.55 11.46 21.16
C LEU A 76 0.86 11.07 22.49
N PRO A 77 1.21 11.72 23.61
CA PRO A 77 0.42 11.60 24.83
C PRO A 77 -1.05 11.94 24.58
N ASP A 78 -1.93 11.34 25.36
CA ASP A 78 -3.37 11.59 25.27
C ASP A 78 -3.75 12.97 25.84
N HIS A 79 -3.36 14.03 25.15
CA HIS A 79 -3.57 15.41 25.59
C HIS A 79 -5.06 15.79 25.68
N LEU A 80 -5.92 15.15 24.90
CA LEU A 80 -7.35 15.44 24.87
C LEU A 80 -8.11 14.70 25.96
N GLY A 81 -7.74 13.44 26.25
CA GLY A 81 -8.38 12.62 27.29
C GLY A 81 -7.69 12.66 28.64
N GLY A 82 -6.41 13.07 28.67
CA GLY A 82 -5.63 13.19 29.91
C GLY A 82 -5.26 11.86 30.57
N ASP A 83 -5.43 10.72 29.89
CA ASP A 83 -5.16 9.40 30.45
C ASP A 83 -3.71 8.96 30.09
N PRO A 84 -2.80 8.81 31.08
CA PRO A 84 -1.43 8.41 30.84
C PRO A 84 -1.27 6.99 30.28
N ALA A 85 -2.27 6.12 30.41
CA ALA A 85 -2.27 4.77 29.82
C ALA A 85 -2.62 4.76 28.32
N MET A 86 -3.08 5.90 27.81
CA MET A 86 -3.51 6.06 26.42
C MET A 86 -2.52 6.90 25.62
N CYS A 87 -2.58 6.77 24.32
CA CYS A 87 -1.92 7.65 23.34
C CYS A 87 -2.86 7.93 22.18
N VAL A 88 -2.51 8.95 21.40
CA VAL A 88 -3.28 9.38 20.23
C VAL A 88 -2.36 9.44 19.01
N ALA A 89 -2.92 9.13 17.86
CA ALA A 89 -2.31 9.46 16.57
C ALA A 89 -3.26 10.40 15.81
N LEU A 90 -2.66 11.35 15.08
CA LEU A 90 -3.33 12.18 14.08
C LEU A 90 -2.54 11.99 12.79
N HIS A 91 -3.14 11.34 11.83
CA HIS A 91 -2.49 10.98 10.56
C HIS A 91 -3.20 11.65 9.39
N ALA A 92 -2.45 12.17 8.43
CA ALA A 92 -2.99 12.82 7.23
C ALA A 92 -2.34 12.25 5.98
N ASP A 93 -3.15 11.86 5.01
CA ASP A 93 -2.73 11.39 3.69
C ASP A 93 -3.86 11.59 2.67
N GLY A 94 -3.53 11.49 1.38
CA GLY A 94 -4.45 11.81 0.30
C GLY A 94 -4.43 10.84 -0.87
N VAL A 95 -5.31 11.14 -1.83
CA VAL A 95 -5.51 10.36 -3.06
C VAL A 95 -4.33 10.50 -4.02
N GLY A 96 -3.57 11.59 -3.93
CA GLY A 96 -2.49 11.89 -4.87
C GLY A 96 -2.98 12.04 -6.31
N SER A 97 -2.13 11.65 -7.27
CA SER A 97 -2.42 11.80 -8.69
C SER A 97 -3.43 10.79 -9.27
N LYS A 98 -4.05 9.94 -8.46
CA LYS A 98 -5.12 9.02 -8.89
C LYS A 98 -6.37 9.79 -9.33
N SER A 99 -6.61 10.97 -8.76
CA SER A 99 -7.65 11.88 -9.20
C SER A 99 -7.58 12.24 -10.69
N ILE A 100 -6.38 12.27 -11.27
CA ILE A 100 -6.21 12.50 -12.71
C ILE A 100 -6.76 11.33 -13.53
N VAL A 101 -6.57 10.09 -13.09
CA VAL A 101 -7.13 8.92 -13.80
C VAL A 101 -8.65 8.92 -13.72
N ALA A 102 -9.23 9.31 -12.57
CA ALA A 102 -10.68 9.48 -12.43
C ALA A 102 -11.23 10.55 -13.38
N HIS A 103 -10.50 11.68 -13.53
CA HIS A 103 -10.83 12.72 -14.49
C HIS A 103 -10.85 12.16 -15.92
N LEU A 104 -9.77 11.51 -16.36
CA LEU A 104 -9.68 10.93 -17.70
C LEU A 104 -10.76 9.90 -17.97
N MET A 105 -11.05 9.02 -16.99
CA MET A 105 -12.15 8.06 -17.10
C MET A 105 -13.52 8.74 -17.17
N ALA A 106 -13.75 9.80 -16.41
CA ALA A 106 -15.01 10.54 -16.44
C ALA A 106 -15.21 11.23 -17.80
N VAL A 107 -14.16 11.82 -18.37
CA VAL A 107 -14.21 12.45 -19.70
C VAL A 107 -14.46 11.43 -20.80
N GLU A 108 -13.74 10.33 -20.82
CA GLU A 108 -13.85 9.30 -21.86
C GLU A 108 -15.19 8.55 -21.84
N THR A 109 -15.74 8.33 -20.64
CA THR A 109 -16.95 7.50 -20.47
C THR A 109 -18.22 8.30 -20.19
N GLY A 110 -18.10 9.60 -19.94
CA GLY A 110 -19.22 10.46 -19.52
C GLY A 110 -19.80 10.11 -18.15
N SER A 111 -19.09 9.31 -17.31
CA SER A 111 -19.63 8.80 -16.05
C SER A 111 -18.93 9.41 -14.83
N VAL A 112 -19.73 9.99 -13.93
CA VAL A 112 -19.26 10.55 -12.66
C VAL A 112 -18.92 9.48 -11.61
N ARG A 113 -19.26 8.20 -11.84
CA ARG A 113 -19.02 7.09 -10.91
C ARG A 113 -17.53 6.94 -10.52
N TRP A 114 -16.63 7.36 -11.41
CA TRP A 114 -15.19 7.22 -11.21
C TRP A 114 -14.64 8.09 -10.09
N TRP A 115 -15.32 9.19 -9.79
CA TRP A 115 -14.99 10.06 -8.67
C TRP A 115 -15.35 9.46 -7.31
N ARG A 116 -16.38 8.58 -7.27
CA ARG A 116 -16.92 8.00 -6.04
C ARG A 116 -15.95 7.03 -5.35
N THR A 117 -15.00 6.47 -6.08
CA THR A 117 -14.03 5.51 -5.53
C THR A 117 -12.82 6.17 -4.88
N LEU A 118 -12.52 7.43 -5.22
CA LEU A 118 -11.32 8.12 -4.75
C LEU A 118 -11.22 8.31 -3.23
N PRO A 119 -12.30 8.64 -2.49
CA PRO A 119 -12.21 8.82 -1.05
C PRO A 119 -11.67 7.61 -0.32
N GLN A 120 -11.99 6.40 -0.76
CA GLN A 120 -11.42 5.18 -0.20
C GLN A 120 -9.89 5.21 -0.22
N ASP A 121 -9.29 5.76 -1.26
CA ASP A 121 -7.82 5.83 -1.36
C ASP A 121 -7.23 6.71 -0.23
N SER A 122 -7.77 7.92 0.00
CA SER A 122 -7.28 8.79 1.07
C SER A 122 -7.53 8.19 2.46
N LEU A 123 -8.69 7.55 2.66
CA LEU A 123 -9.05 6.94 3.93
C LEU A 123 -8.17 5.73 4.24
N VAL A 124 -7.93 4.85 3.25
CA VAL A 124 -7.08 3.65 3.42
C VAL A 124 -5.62 4.01 3.65
N MET A 125 -5.11 5.03 2.98
CA MET A 125 -3.73 5.49 3.23
C MET A 125 -3.52 5.91 4.68
N ASN A 126 -4.56 6.43 5.33
CA ASN A 126 -4.56 6.78 6.75
C ASN A 126 -4.83 5.56 7.65
N THR A 127 -5.93 4.85 7.43
CA THR A 127 -6.32 3.74 8.32
C THR A 127 -5.28 2.63 8.36
N ASP A 128 -4.72 2.26 7.18
CA ASP A 128 -3.82 1.13 7.10
C ASP A 128 -2.41 1.48 7.61
N ASP A 129 -2.00 2.76 7.54
CA ASP A 129 -0.81 3.25 8.24
C ASP A 129 -1.03 3.24 9.78
N LEU A 130 -2.23 3.61 10.25
CA LEU A 130 -2.61 3.52 11.66
C LEU A 130 -2.71 2.07 12.16
N LEU A 131 -3.15 1.13 11.33
CA LEU A 131 -3.10 -0.30 11.65
C LEU A 131 -1.67 -0.78 11.92
N CYS A 132 -0.68 -0.20 11.23
CA CYS A 132 0.72 -0.58 11.42
C CYS A 132 1.25 -0.29 12.84
N VAL A 133 0.59 0.60 13.59
CA VAL A 133 0.87 0.82 15.03
C VAL A 133 -0.10 0.11 15.95
N GLY A 134 -1.00 -0.73 15.42
CA GLY A 134 -1.99 -1.46 16.20
C GLY A 134 -3.31 -0.70 16.42
N ALA A 135 -3.52 0.45 15.78
CA ALA A 135 -4.70 1.30 15.97
C ALA A 135 -5.84 0.91 15.01
N ALA A 136 -6.64 -0.07 15.38
CA ALA A 136 -7.77 -0.59 14.59
C ALA A 136 -9.11 0.16 14.84
N GLY A 137 -9.07 1.44 15.18
CA GLY A 137 -10.24 2.28 15.41
C GLY A 137 -10.69 2.32 16.89
N PRO A 138 -11.82 2.99 17.22
CA PRO A 138 -12.62 3.82 16.31
C PRO A 138 -11.85 5.00 15.73
N TRP A 139 -12.13 5.35 14.47
CA TRP A 139 -11.48 6.45 13.77
C TRP A 139 -12.41 7.66 13.66
N VAL A 140 -11.86 8.85 13.87
CA VAL A 140 -12.54 10.13 13.69
C VAL A 140 -11.90 10.85 12.51
N VAL A 141 -12.68 11.19 11.49
CA VAL A 141 -12.18 11.63 10.19
C VAL A 141 -12.64 13.03 9.83
N SER A 142 -11.70 13.87 9.43
CA SER A 142 -11.95 15.12 8.71
C SER A 142 -11.29 15.07 7.33
N ASN A 143 -11.96 15.60 6.31
CA ASN A 143 -11.45 15.59 4.94
C ASN A 143 -11.36 16.99 4.34
N THR A 144 -10.43 17.18 3.42
CA THR A 144 -10.24 18.42 2.66
C THR A 144 -10.32 18.11 1.18
N ILE A 145 -11.18 18.87 0.47
CA ILE A 145 -11.36 18.75 -0.98
C ILE A 145 -11.04 20.11 -1.60
N GLY A 146 -9.92 20.20 -2.32
CA GLY A 146 -9.56 21.37 -3.12
C GLY A 146 -9.76 21.08 -4.60
N ARG A 147 -10.70 21.78 -5.28
CA ARG A 147 -11.03 21.46 -6.67
C ARG A 147 -10.85 22.62 -7.63
N ASN A 148 -10.66 22.29 -8.89
CA ASN A 148 -10.90 23.20 -10.01
C ASN A 148 -12.32 22.97 -10.54
N PRO A 149 -13.27 23.91 -10.33
CA PRO A 149 -14.67 23.70 -10.69
C PRO A 149 -14.91 23.59 -12.21
N ARG A 150 -13.93 23.96 -13.05
CA ARG A 150 -14.01 23.76 -14.51
C ARG A 150 -14.00 22.28 -14.90
N PHE A 151 -13.28 21.46 -14.14
CA PHE A 151 -13.08 20.04 -14.43
C PHE A 151 -13.82 19.12 -13.46
N VAL A 152 -14.08 19.60 -12.25
CA VAL A 152 -14.76 18.84 -11.19
C VAL A 152 -16.00 19.59 -10.74
N GLY A 153 -17.10 19.38 -11.47
CA GLY A 153 -18.38 20.04 -11.22
C GLY A 153 -19.14 19.49 -10.00
N ALA A 154 -20.37 19.96 -9.80
CA ALA A 154 -21.19 19.64 -8.64
C ALA A 154 -21.48 18.14 -8.51
N GLU A 155 -21.78 17.44 -9.61
CA GLU A 155 -22.08 15.99 -9.60
C GLU A 155 -20.84 15.16 -9.22
N ALA A 156 -19.66 15.55 -9.74
CA ALA A 156 -18.39 14.91 -9.37
C ALA A 156 -18.07 15.12 -7.87
N LEU A 157 -18.28 16.35 -7.36
CA LEU A 157 -18.13 16.66 -5.94
C LEU A 157 -19.08 15.83 -5.07
N ALA A 158 -20.36 15.73 -5.46
CA ALA A 158 -21.34 14.93 -4.75
C ALA A 158 -20.94 13.43 -4.73
N ALA A 159 -20.40 12.91 -5.84
CA ALA A 159 -19.88 11.55 -5.91
C ALA A 159 -18.68 11.33 -4.98
N ILE A 160 -17.75 12.29 -4.90
CA ILE A 160 -16.61 12.25 -3.97
C ILE A 160 -17.12 12.23 -2.52
N ILE A 161 -18.02 13.12 -2.13
CA ILE A 161 -18.56 13.17 -0.77
C ILE A 161 -19.26 11.85 -0.41
N ALA A 162 -20.08 11.31 -1.32
CA ALA A 162 -20.75 10.02 -1.13
C ALA A 162 -19.77 8.85 -0.92
N GLY A 163 -18.63 8.86 -1.62
CA GLY A 163 -17.59 7.83 -1.48
C GLY A 163 -16.99 7.73 -0.09
N HIS A 164 -16.90 8.83 0.67
CA HIS A 164 -16.47 8.78 2.08
C HIS A 164 -17.48 8.01 2.93
N ALA A 165 -18.78 8.26 2.72
CA ALA A 165 -19.85 7.56 3.44
C ALA A 165 -19.91 6.07 3.07
N ASP A 166 -19.70 5.73 1.81
CA ASP A 166 -19.67 4.33 1.35
C ASP A 166 -18.57 3.53 2.06
N PHE A 167 -17.38 4.09 2.16
CA PHE A 167 -16.26 3.42 2.83
C PHE A 167 -16.51 3.26 4.34
N ALA A 168 -17.01 4.30 5.02
CA ALA A 168 -17.38 4.22 6.42
C ALA A 168 -18.46 3.17 6.68
N ALA A 169 -19.47 3.08 5.80
CA ALA A 169 -20.52 2.07 5.86
C ALA A 169 -19.99 0.64 5.65
N MET A 170 -19.09 0.45 4.68
CA MET A 170 -18.42 -0.83 4.44
C MET A 170 -17.66 -1.28 5.68
N LEU A 171 -16.86 -0.40 6.31
CA LEU A 171 -16.16 -0.71 7.56
C LEU A 171 -17.14 -1.04 8.70
N GLY A 172 -18.25 -0.30 8.80
CA GLY A 172 -19.33 -0.57 9.76
C GLY A 172 -19.90 -1.98 9.59
N GLY A 173 -20.09 -2.44 8.36
CA GLY A 173 -20.49 -3.81 8.03
C GLY A 173 -19.48 -4.88 8.47
N GLN A 174 -18.20 -4.50 8.66
CA GLN A 174 -17.15 -5.36 9.20
C GLN A 174 -16.94 -5.21 10.72
N GLY A 175 -17.79 -4.42 11.39
CA GLY A 175 -17.69 -4.17 12.84
C GLY A 175 -16.65 -3.13 13.24
N LEU A 176 -16.19 -2.32 12.28
CA LEU A 176 -15.21 -1.25 12.49
C LEU A 176 -15.90 0.11 12.42
N ARG A 177 -15.61 0.98 13.39
CA ARG A 177 -16.27 2.28 13.48
C ARG A 177 -15.40 3.38 12.89
N MET A 178 -15.98 4.13 11.95
CA MET A 178 -15.41 5.35 11.37
C MET A 178 -16.45 6.46 11.41
N ASP A 179 -16.17 7.53 12.15
CA ASP A 179 -17.04 8.70 12.29
C ASP A 179 -16.53 9.83 11.38
N LEU A 180 -17.34 10.23 10.42
CA LEU A 180 -17.03 11.35 9.53
C LEU A 180 -17.47 12.66 10.19
N CYS A 181 -16.53 13.56 10.47
CA CYS A 181 -16.77 14.82 11.17
C CYS A 181 -17.00 16.02 10.20
N GLY A 182 -17.12 15.74 8.90
CA GLY A 182 -17.12 16.79 7.88
C GLY A 182 -15.70 17.15 7.44
N GLY A 183 -15.52 18.39 7.00
CA GLY A 183 -14.25 18.85 6.47
C GLY A 183 -14.40 20.18 5.74
N GLU A 184 -13.44 20.48 4.85
CA GLU A 184 -13.42 21.71 4.04
C GLU A 184 -13.54 21.35 2.55
N THR A 185 -14.28 22.16 1.79
CA THR A 185 -14.33 22.12 0.33
C THR A 185 -14.06 23.49 -0.23
N ALA A 186 -12.99 23.64 -1.02
CA ALA A 186 -12.57 24.92 -1.57
C ALA A 186 -12.45 24.87 -3.10
N ASP A 187 -12.92 25.91 -3.78
CA ASP A 187 -12.70 26.15 -5.20
C ASP A 187 -11.37 26.88 -5.38
N ILE A 188 -10.33 26.13 -5.76
CA ILE A 188 -8.94 26.60 -5.81
C ILE A 188 -8.26 26.28 -7.15
N GLY A 189 -8.98 26.56 -8.26
CA GLY A 189 -8.53 26.27 -9.63
C GLY A 189 -7.18 26.90 -10.01
N ASP A 190 -6.74 27.96 -9.34
CA ASP A 190 -5.41 28.55 -9.54
C ASP A 190 -4.28 27.72 -8.92
N LEU A 191 -4.59 26.85 -7.96
CA LEU A 191 -3.63 26.03 -7.23
C LEU A 191 -3.63 24.57 -7.68
N VAL A 192 -4.80 24.03 -8.07
CA VAL A 192 -4.96 22.62 -8.45
C VAL A 192 -5.47 22.47 -9.87
N ARG A 193 -4.98 21.45 -10.58
CA ARG A 193 -5.38 21.19 -11.97
C ARG A 193 -6.77 20.58 -12.06
N THR A 194 -7.07 19.58 -11.26
CA THR A 194 -8.38 18.92 -11.18
C THR A 194 -8.90 18.94 -9.75
N VAL A 195 -8.47 18.02 -8.89
CA VAL A 195 -8.86 17.92 -7.48
C VAL A 195 -7.76 17.32 -6.62
N VAL A 196 -7.63 17.83 -5.42
CA VAL A 196 -6.91 17.21 -4.29
C VAL A 196 -7.95 16.75 -3.28
N ILE A 197 -7.81 15.54 -2.78
CA ILE A 197 -8.68 14.94 -1.76
C ILE A 197 -7.75 14.36 -0.71
N ASP A 198 -7.74 14.96 0.46
CA ASP A 198 -6.95 14.54 1.61
C ASP A 198 -7.87 14.24 2.79
N SER A 199 -7.47 13.31 3.63
CA SER A 199 -8.16 12.98 4.87
C SER A 199 -7.18 13.05 6.03
N THR A 200 -7.69 13.50 7.18
CA THR A 200 -6.99 13.47 8.45
C THR A 200 -7.76 12.60 9.41
N ILE A 201 -7.10 11.61 9.99
CA ILE A 201 -7.72 10.62 10.89
C ILE A 201 -7.09 10.72 12.27
N ALA A 202 -7.93 10.91 13.28
CA ALA A 202 -7.57 10.81 14.68
C ALA A 202 -7.98 9.44 15.25
N VAL A 203 -7.10 8.84 16.06
CA VAL A 203 -7.38 7.61 16.79
C VAL A 203 -6.74 7.65 18.16
N ARG A 204 -7.40 7.06 19.14
CA ARG A 204 -6.93 6.91 20.52
C ARG A 204 -6.78 5.43 20.83
N MET A 205 -5.66 5.03 21.43
CA MET A 205 -5.40 3.64 21.75
C MET A 205 -4.61 3.48 23.06
N ARG A 206 -4.59 2.27 23.61
CA ARG A 206 -3.76 1.95 24.78
C ARG A 206 -2.28 1.92 24.40
N ARG A 207 -1.41 2.56 25.20
CA ARG A 207 0.05 2.51 24.98
C ARG A 207 0.59 1.08 24.97
N ALA A 208 0.05 0.22 25.84
CA ALA A 208 0.48 -1.18 25.93
C ALA A 208 0.13 -2.04 24.70
N ALA A 209 -0.74 -1.54 23.80
CA ALA A 209 -1.12 -2.23 22.57
C ALA A 209 -0.36 -1.71 21.31
N VAL A 210 0.57 -0.77 21.50
CA VAL A 210 1.32 -0.19 20.38
C VAL A 210 2.29 -1.21 19.79
N ILE A 211 2.29 -1.33 18.47
CA ILE A 211 3.29 -2.06 17.67
C ILE A 211 4.27 -1.02 17.13
N ASP A 212 5.53 -1.07 17.56
CA ASP A 212 6.55 -0.06 17.23
C ASP A 212 7.78 -0.63 16.50
N ALA A 213 7.69 -1.88 16.05
CA ALA A 213 8.75 -2.63 15.39
C ALA A 213 10.01 -2.88 16.25
N SER A 214 10.04 -2.49 17.53
CA SER A 214 11.16 -2.79 18.44
C SER A 214 11.30 -4.29 18.74
N GLY A 215 10.22 -5.03 18.54
CA GLY A 215 10.16 -6.49 18.70
C GLY A 215 10.71 -7.28 17.51
N VAL A 216 11.08 -6.66 16.40
CA VAL A 216 11.61 -7.38 15.23
C VAL A 216 12.95 -8.04 15.55
N ARG A 217 13.07 -9.36 15.27
CA ARG A 217 14.26 -10.16 15.56
C ARG A 217 14.56 -11.13 14.44
N PRO A 218 15.82 -11.57 14.30
CA PRO A 218 16.18 -12.70 13.44
C PRO A 218 15.36 -13.95 13.78
N GLY A 219 14.94 -14.67 12.74
CA GLY A 219 14.07 -15.85 12.86
C GLY A 219 12.56 -15.55 12.71
N HIS A 220 12.14 -14.29 12.79
CA HIS A 220 10.77 -13.93 12.42
C HIS A 220 10.53 -14.13 10.94
N VAL A 221 9.27 -14.42 10.58
CA VAL A 221 8.84 -14.57 9.18
C VAL A 221 8.07 -13.32 8.72
N ILE A 222 8.02 -13.15 7.41
CA ILE A 222 7.29 -12.06 6.76
C ILE A 222 6.13 -12.69 6.02
N VAL A 223 4.90 -12.45 6.48
CA VAL A 223 3.67 -12.85 5.78
C VAL A 223 3.15 -11.66 5.00
N ALA A 224 3.06 -11.77 3.68
CA ALA A 224 2.45 -10.75 2.85
C ALA A 224 0.99 -11.09 2.54
N LEU A 225 0.17 -10.04 2.47
CA LEU A 225 -1.22 -10.07 2.05
C LEU A 225 -1.32 -9.46 0.63
N ALA A 226 -2.00 -10.16 -0.26
CA ALA A 226 -2.13 -9.75 -1.66
C ALA A 226 -2.89 -8.44 -1.81
N SER A 227 -2.48 -7.60 -2.76
CA SER A 227 -3.18 -6.36 -3.10
C SER A 227 -4.23 -6.54 -4.19
N ASP A 228 -4.10 -7.57 -5.02
CA ASP A 228 -5.01 -7.91 -6.13
C ASP A 228 -6.06 -8.96 -5.75
N GLY A 229 -6.88 -9.37 -6.72
CA GLY A 229 -7.98 -10.31 -6.49
C GLY A 229 -9.20 -9.62 -5.88
N ARG A 230 -10.07 -10.37 -5.15
CA ARG A 230 -11.30 -9.82 -4.56
C ARG A 230 -11.46 -10.25 -3.11
N ALA A 231 -11.48 -9.29 -2.20
CA ALA A 231 -11.85 -9.56 -0.81
C ALA A 231 -13.39 -9.70 -0.67
N THR A 232 -13.84 -10.37 0.39
CA THR A 232 -15.27 -10.59 0.67
C THR A 232 -16.06 -9.30 0.92
N TYR A 233 -15.38 -8.23 1.28
CA TYR A 233 -15.92 -6.88 1.49
C TYR A 233 -15.71 -5.95 0.29
N GLU A 234 -15.26 -6.43 -0.85
CA GLU A 234 -15.10 -5.68 -2.09
C GLU A 234 -16.17 -6.09 -3.10
N ASP A 235 -16.79 -5.12 -3.79
CA ASP A 235 -17.84 -5.37 -4.78
C ASP A 235 -17.31 -5.94 -6.09
N ARG A 236 -16.04 -5.68 -6.40
CA ARG A 236 -15.39 -6.07 -7.67
C ARG A 236 -13.94 -6.51 -7.44
N PRO A 237 -13.34 -7.22 -8.41
CA PRO A 237 -11.91 -7.52 -8.40
C PRO A 237 -11.07 -6.25 -8.36
N ASN A 238 -9.90 -6.33 -7.73
CA ASN A 238 -8.92 -5.26 -7.53
C ASN A 238 -7.63 -5.59 -8.29
N SER A 239 -7.07 -4.62 -9.01
CA SER A 239 -5.80 -4.79 -9.73
C SER A 239 -4.58 -4.80 -8.81
N GLY A 240 -4.74 -4.35 -7.57
CA GLY A 240 -3.67 -4.19 -6.60
C GLY A 240 -2.91 -2.85 -6.66
N MET A 241 -3.29 -1.92 -7.54
CA MET A 241 -2.52 -0.70 -7.80
C MET A 241 -2.33 0.19 -6.58
N GLY A 242 -3.41 0.59 -5.91
CA GLY A 242 -3.37 1.62 -4.87
C GLY A 242 -3.06 3.02 -5.39
N THR A 243 -2.50 3.91 -4.54
CA THR A 243 -2.20 5.30 -4.89
C THR A 243 -0.73 5.56 -5.23
N ASN A 244 0.19 4.76 -4.69
CA ASN A 244 1.63 4.99 -4.84
C ASN A 244 2.15 4.52 -6.20
N GLY A 245 3.11 5.27 -6.75
CA GLY A 245 3.68 4.98 -8.07
C GLY A 245 2.75 5.31 -9.24
N LEU A 246 1.57 5.89 -8.98
CA LEU A 246 0.53 6.11 -10.00
C LEU A 246 0.92 7.21 -11.00
N THR A 247 1.74 8.17 -10.61
CA THR A 247 2.28 9.16 -11.55
C THR A 247 3.08 8.48 -12.66
N SER A 248 3.98 7.56 -12.32
CA SER A 248 4.68 6.77 -13.33
C SER A 248 3.74 5.84 -14.08
N ALA A 249 2.92 5.06 -13.38
CA ALA A 249 2.03 4.08 -13.99
C ALA A 249 1.14 4.69 -15.10
N ARG A 250 0.50 5.84 -14.83
CA ARG A 250 -0.34 6.49 -15.83
C ARG A 250 0.46 7.06 -17.01
N HIS A 251 1.67 7.57 -16.80
CA HIS A 251 2.50 8.10 -17.87
C HIS A 251 3.18 6.98 -18.68
N ASP A 252 3.49 5.85 -18.06
CA ASP A 252 4.07 4.70 -18.75
C ASP A 252 3.03 3.93 -19.59
N LEU A 253 1.78 3.88 -19.13
CA LEU A 253 0.74 3.13 -19.84
C LEU A 253 -0.06 3.98 -20.82
N LEU A 254 -0.42 5.22 -20.45
CA LEU A 254 -1.34 6.02 -21.23
C LEU A 254 -0.64 6.73 -22.39
N SER A 255 -1.36 6.81 -23.52
CA SER A 255 -0.83 7.30 -24.77
C SER A 255 -0.72 8.83 -24.84
N ARG A 256 0.11 9.31 -25.76
CA ARG A 256 0.30 10.73 -26.08
C ARG A 256 -1.01 11.49 -26.34
N HIS A 257 -2.07 10.80 -26.74
CA HIS A 257 -3.39 11.40 -26.88
C HIS A 257 -3.79 12.24 -25.66
N TYR A 258 -3.53 11.75 -24.42
CA TYR A 258 -3.87 12.49 -23.21
C TYR A 258 -3.03 13.74 -22.98
N ARG A 259 -1.80 13.76 -23.48
CA ARG A 259 -0.97 14.96 -23.46
C ARG A 259 -1.56 16.05 -24.36
N ASP A 260 -2.01 15.65 -25.54
CA ASP A 260 -2.46 16.57 -26.57
C ASP A 260 -3.91 17.07 -26.31
N ALA A 261 -4.79 16.20 -25.78
CA ALA A 261 -6.20 16.50 -25.57
C ALA A 261 -6.52 17.01 -24.15
N HIS A 262 -5.70 16.68 -23.13
CA HIS A 262 -5.98 16.94 -21.72
C HIS A 262 -4.78 17.58 -20.99
N PRO A 263 -4.38 18.82 -21.34
CA PRO A 263 -3.23 19.50 -20.74
C PRO A 263 -3.38 19.73 -19.23
N GLU A 264 -4.62 19.75 -18.71
CA GLU A 264 -4.91 19.82 -17.28
C GLU A 264 -4.50 18.56 -16.50
N SER A 265 -4.24 17.45 -17.18
CA SER A 265 -4.02 16.14 -16.56
C SER A 265 -2.55 15.84 -16.20
N PHE A 266 -1.62 16.73 -16.48
CA PHE A 266 -0.20 16.55 -16.19
C PHE A 266 0.52 17.88 -15.95
N ASP A 267 1.74 17.81 -15.40
CA ASP A 267 2.61 18.98 -15.26
C ASP A 267 3.27 19.29 -16.61
N PRO A 268 3.09 20.47 -17.21
CA PRO A 268 3.72 20.87 -18.46
C PRO A 268 5.25 20.76 -18.45
N ALA A 269 5.90 20.89 -17.28
CA ALA A 269 7.35 20.73 -17.15
C ALA A 269 7.85 19.31 -17.47
N LEU A 270 6.97 18.32 -17.51
CA LEU A 270 7.32 16.97 -17.96
C LEU A 270 7.63 16.89 -19.46
N GLY A 271 7.03 17.76 -20.28
CA GLY A 271 7.24 17.77 -21.74
C GLY A 271 7.00 16.38 -22.34
N ASP A 272 7.98 15.85 -23.07
CA ASP A 272 7.89 14.55 -23.74
C ASP A 272 7.91 13.34 -22.78
N ARG A 273 8.15 13.54 -21.49
CA ARG A 273 8.07 12.49 -20.47
C ARG A 273 6.65 12.22 -19.98
N ALA A 274 5.66 13.06 -20.39
CA ALA A 274 4.26 12.85 -20.09
C ALA A 274 3.61 11.92 -21.12
N TYR A 275 2.86 10.92 -20.64
CA TYR A 275 2.06 10.01 -21.48
C TYR A 275 2.85 9.37 -22.61
N THR A 276 3.84 8.57 -22.25
CA THR A 276 4.77 7.90 -23.18
C THR A 276 4.28 6.50 -23.58
N GLY A 277 3.20 6.02 -22.97
CA GLY A 277 2.61 4.72 -23.26
C GLY A 277 1.78 4.70 -24.55
N ARG A 278 1.01 3.64 -24.74
CA ARG A 278 0.25 3.38 -25.95
C ARG A 278 -1.26 3.18 -25.73
N PHE A 279 -1.72 3.04 -24.48
CA PHE A 279 -3.09 2.69 -24.16
C PHE A 279 -3.99 3.91 -23.96
N ARG A 280 -5.30 3.68 -24.22
CA ARG A 280 -6.39 4.52 -23.73
C ARG A 280 -6.86 3.97 -22.37
N VAL A 281 -7.50 4.80 -21.56
CA VAL A 281 -8.09 4.32 -20.30
C VAL A 281 -9.19 3.29 -20.52
N THR A 282 -9.82 3.27 -21.69
CA THR A 282 -10.87 2.35 -22.11
C THR A 282 -10.35 1.07 -22.77
N ASP A 283 -9.05 0.97 -23.06
CA ASP A 283 -8.46 -0.24 -23.63
C ASP A 283 -8.48 -1.38 -22.61
N PRO A 284 -8.66 -2.63 -23.05
CA PRO A 284 -8.64 -3.78 -22.15
C PRO A 284 -7.25 -3.96 -21.50
N LEU A 285 -7.22 -4.28 -20.21
CA LEU A 285 -6.01 -4.74 -19.55
C LEU A 285 -5.72 -6.18 -19.98
N PRO A 286 -4.58 -6.48 -20.58
CA PRO A 286 -4.19 -7.86 -20.93
C PRO A 286 -4.19 -8.76 -19.69
N ASP A 287 -4.81 -9.94 -19.79
CA ASP A 287 -4.98 -10.91 -18.69
C ASP A 287 -5.68 -10.35 -17.43
N GLY A 288 -6.41 -9.25 -17.56
CA GLY A 288 -6.97 -8.48 -16.42
C GLY A 288 -8.44 -8.77 -16.10
N ASP A 289 -8.94 -9.98 -16.37
CA ASP A 289 -10.30 -10.41 -16.02
C ASP A 289 -11.42 -9.44 -16.49
N GLY A 290 -11.24 -8.86 -17.68
CA GLY A 290 -12.18 -7.92 -18.28
C GLY A 290 -12.09 -6.47 -17.80
N MET A 291 -11.15 -6.12 -16.93
CA MET A 291 -10.88 -4.73 -16.59
C MET A 291 -10.29 -3.96 -17.76
N THR A 292 -10.59 -2.67 -17.86
CA THR A 292 -9.85 -1.74 -18.70
C THR A 292 -8.60 -1.22 -17.98
N ILE A 293 -7.68 -0.62 -18.73
CA ILE A 293 -6.48 0.05 -18.17
C ILE A 293 -6.88 1.10 -17.12
N GLY A 294 -7.89 1.92 -17.42
CA GLY A 294 -8.40 2.93 -16.50
C GLY A 294 -9.01 2.34 -15.23
N GLU A 295 -9.81 1.28 -15.35
CA GLU A 295 -10.38 0.57 -14.20
C GLU A 295 -9.29 -0.06 -13.32
N ALA A 296 -8.26 -0.62 -13.93
CA ALA A 296 -7.14 -1.17 -13.21
C ALA A 296 -6.33 -0.10 -12.46
N LEU A 297 -6.04 1.04 -13.11
CA LEU A 297 -5.37 2.19 -12.48
C LEU A 297 -6.22 2.84 -11.38
N LEU A 298 -7.56 2.79 -11.49
CA LEU A 298 -8.52 3.33 -10.52
C LEU A 298 -8.99 2.31 -9.50
N SER A 299 -8.55 1.05 -9.56
CA SER A 299 -8.93 0.08 -8.51
C SER A 299 -8.71 0.72 -7.15
N PRO A 300 -9.75 0.83 -6.29
CA PRO A 300 -9.63 1.47 -4.99
C PRO A 300 -8.55 0.79 -4.16
N THR A 301 -7.79 1.56 -3.39
CA THR A 301 -6.81 0.96 -2.48
C THR A 301 -7.54 0.00 -1.55
N ARG A 302 -7.15 -1.29 -1.58
CA ARG A 302 -7.68 -2.29 -0.64
C ARG A 302 -7.28 -1.91 0.77
N THR A 303 -8.23 -1.88 1.71
CA THR A 303 -7.92 -1.83 3.14
C THR A 303 -7.71 -3.23 3.70
N TYR A 304 -6.80 -3.37 4.64
CA TYR A 304 -6.60 -4.59 5.41
C TYR A 304 -7.22 -4.49 6.81
N ALA A 305 -7.97 -3.42 7.09
CA ALA A 305 -8.58 -3.17 8.39
C ALA A 305 -9.43 -4.33 8.93
N PRO A 306 -10.33 -4.98 8.15
CA PRO A 306 -11.10 -6.12 8.65
C PRO A 306 -10.23 -7.30 9.08
N ILE A 307 -9.15 -7.55 8.36
CA ILE A 307 -8.20 -8.65 8.63
C ILE A 307 -7.35 -8.33 9.85
N VAL A 308 -6.72 -7.15 9.86
CA VAL A 308 -5.78 -6.75 10.91
C VAL A 308 -6.50 -6.54 12.24
N ALA A 309 -7.70 -5.95 12.24
CA ALA A 309 -8.48 -5.79 13.46
C ALA A 309 -8.81 -7.15 14.12
N ARG A 310 -9.15 -8.17 13.34
CA ARG A 310 -9.35 -9.54 13.85
C ARG A 310 -8.05 -10.17 14.35
N LEU A 311 -6.92 -9.92 13.67
CA LEU A 311 -5.61 -10.38 14.09
C LEU A 311 -5.19 -9.76 15.42
N LEU A 312 -5.54 -8.49 15.66
CA LEU A 312 -5.22 -7.73 16.87
C LEU A 312 -6.21 -7.96 18.03
N ALA A 313 -7.38 -8.57 17.78
CA ALA A 313 -8.44 -8.72 18.78
C ALA A 313 -7.97 -9.47 20.04
N ASP A 314 -7.01 -10.38 19.92
CA ASP A 314 -6.41 -11.14 21.04
C ASP A 314 -5.12 -10.48 21.56
N GLY A 315 -4.94 -9.15 21.34
CA GLY A 315 -3.78 -8.39 21.81
C GLY A 315 -2.56 -8.40 20.91
N GLY A 316 -2.64 -9.02 19.70
CA GLY A 316 -1.55 -8.98 18.72
C GLY A 316 -0.26 -9.72 19.13
N HIS A 317 -0.36 -10.66 20.07
CA HIS A 317 0.80 -11.41 20.56
C HIS A 317 1.51 -12.13 19.43
N GLY A 318 2.85 -12.01 19.40
CA GLY A 318 3.72 -12.61 18.37
C GLY A 318 3.85 -11.77 17.08
N ILE A 319 3.14 -10.63 16.95
CA ILE A 319 3.36 -9.65 15.88
C ILE A 319 4.47 -8.71 16.32
N SER A 320 5.49 -8.54 15.47
CA SER A 320 6.64 -7.68 15.76
C SER A 320 6.60 -6.37 14.99
N ALA A 321 6.05 -6.39 13.77
CA ALA A 321 5.82 -5.22 12.96
C ALA A 321 4.73 -5.46 11.93
N LEU A 322 4.11 -4.37 11.47
CA LEU A 322 3.19 -4.32 10.36
C LEU A 322 3.69 -3.26 9.38
N PHE A 323 3.70 -3.57 8.10
CA PHE A 323 4.13 -2.64 7.06
C PHE A 323 3.07 -2.49 5.99
N HIS A 324 2.70 -1.25 5.71
CA HIS A 324 1.87 -0.88 4.58
C HIS A 324 2.79 -0.39 3.46
N ASN A 325 2.98 -1.19 2.41
CA ASN A 325 3.87 -0.94 1.28
C ASN A 325 3.30 0.16 0.37
N THR A 326 3.44 1.40 0.79
CA THR A 326 3.03 2.63 0.14
C THR A 326 4.24 3.30 -0.56
N GLY A 327 4.54 4.58 -0.28
CA GLY A 327 5.76 5.22 -0.78
C GLY A 327 7.01 4.43 -0.37
N GLY A 328 7.88 4.17 -1.35
CA GLY A 328 9.02 3.28 -1.19
C GLY A 328 8.72 1.81 -1.54
N GLY A 329 7.47 1.45 -1.89
CA GLY A 329 7.12 0.10 -2.32
C GLY A 329 7.57 -0.98 -1.35
N LEU A 330 8.25 -2.02 -1.85
CA LEU A 330 8.72 -3.15 -1.05
C LEU A 330 9.89 -2.83 -0.12
N THR A 331 10.45 -1.61 -0.18
CA THR A 331 11.56 -1.17 0.68
C THR A 331 11.08 -0.45 1.95
N LYS A 332 9.77 -0.34 2.17
CA LYS A 332 9.17 0.34 3.33
C LYS A 332 9.74 -0.15 4.66
N CYS A 333 10.03 -1.44 4.79
CA CYS A 333 10.61 -2.06 5.98
C CYS A 333 11.97 -1.50 6.40
N LEU A 334 12.73 -0.85 5.51
CA LEU A 334 14.00 -0.21 5.83
C LEU A 334 13.89 0.88 6.90
N GLY A 335 12.69 1.44 7.11
CA GLY A 335 12.42 2.43 8.15
C GLY A 335 12.48 1.86 9.57
N PHE A 336 12.45 0.53 9.75
CA PHE A 336 12.07 -0.13 11.00
C PHE A 336 13.03 -1.25 11.38
N GLY A 337 13.14 -1.51 12.69
CA GLY A 337 14.08 -2.50 13.21
C GLY A 337 15.50 -1.95 13.38
N ARG A 338 16.41 -2.84 13.85
CA ARG A 338 17.82 -2.53 14.11
C ARG A 338 18.66 -3.81 14.00
N GLY A 339 19.77 -3.77 13.26
CA GLY A 339 20.66 -4.91 13.08
C GLY A 339 20.02 -6.07 12.32
N VAL A 340 19.09 -5.78 11.40
CA VAL A 340 18.29 -6.79 10.71
C VAL A 340 18.28 -6.61 9.19
N ARG A 341 18.14 -7.76 8.49
CA ARG A 341 17.84 -7.82 7.06
C ARG A 341 16.49 -8.47 6.87
N TYR A 342 15.61 -7.82 6.12
CA TYR A 342 14.35 -8.37 5.63
C TYR A 342 14.62 -9.07 4.30
N VAL A 343 14.60 -10.40 4.27
CA VAL A 343 14.78 -11.20 3.06
C VAL A 343 13.41 -11.58 2.52
N LYS A 344 13.03 -11.05 1.35
CA LYS A 344 11.77 -11.30 0.65
C LYS A 344 12.05 -12.09 -0.63
N ASP A 345 12.30 -13.39 -0.49
CA ASP A 345 12.78 -14.28 -1.56
C ASP A 345 11.70 -15.16 -2.20
N ALA A 346 10.47 -15.14 -1.66
CA ALA A 346 9.32 -15.87 -2.17
C ALA A 346 8.08 -14.97 -2.41
N PRO A 347 8.19 -13.87 -3.19
CA PRO A 347 7.10 -12.94 -3.42
C PRO A 347 5.92 -13.60 -4.14
N PHE A 348 4.78 -12.89 -4.19
CA PHE A 348 3.68 -13.26 -5.07
C PHE A 348 4.10 -13.16 -6.55
N PRO A 349 3.49 -13.95 -7.44
CA PRO A 349 3.53 -13.66 -8.88
C PRO A 349 3.02 -12.24 -9.15
N LEU A 350 3.60 -11.54 -10.12
CA LEU A 350 3.13 -10.20 -10.46
C LEU A 350 1.69 -10.25 -11.00
N PRO A 351 0.76 -9.47 -10.42
CA PRO A 351 -0.58 -9.27 -10.98
C PRO A 351 -0.53 -8.72 -12.42
N PRO A 352 -1.60 -8.89 -13.22
CA PRO A 352 -1.63 -8.46 -14.62
C PRO A 352 -1.17 -7.02 -14.84
N LEU A 353 -1.68 -6.08 -14.04
CA LEU A 353 -1.31 -4.67 -14.15
C LEU A 353 0.20 -4.45 -13.90
N PHE A 354 0.79 -5.10 -12.90
CA PHE A 354 2.21 -4.94 -12.59
C PHE A 354 3.12 -5.64 -13.61
N ARG A 355 2.66 -6.74 -14.23
CA ARG A 355 3.35 -7.33 -15.39
C ARG A 355 3.41 -6.35 -16.55
N LEU A 356 2.26 -5.72 -16.86
CA LEU A 356 2.17 -4.72 -17.92
C LEU A 356 3.05 -3.50 -17.60
N LEU A 357 3.00 -2.98 -16.37
CA LEU A 357 3.83 -1.86 -15.94
C LEU A 357 5.32 -2.16 -16.04
N ALA A 358 5.76 -3.36 -15.62
CA ALA A 358 7.16 -3.77 -15.76
C ALA A 358 7.61 -3.80 -17.21
N ALA A 359 6.75 -4.29 -18.13
CA ALA A 359 7.03 -4.36 -19.54
C ALA A 359 7.07 -2.98 -20.23
N GLU A 360 6.10 -2.12 -19.97
CA GLU A 360 5.98 -0.81 -20.62
C GLU A 360 6.98 0.22 -20.05
N SER A 361 7.20 0.26 -18.73
CA SER A 361 8.15 1.18 -18.11
C SER A 361 9.60 0.84 -18.39
N ARG A 362 9.92 -0.44 -18.61
CA ARG A 362 11.29 -0.97 -18.75
C ARG A 362 12.21 -0.62 -17.57
N LEU A 363 11.63 -0.30 -16.43
CA LEU A 363 12.38 0.01 -15.23
C LEU A 363 13.15 -1.23 -14.75
N PRO A 364 14.39 -1.07 -14.28
CA PRO A 364 15.13 -2.19 -13.69
C PRO A 364 14.43 -2.69 -12.42
N PRO A 365 14.64 -3.96 -12.00
CA PRO A 365 14.03 -4.57 -10.82
C PRO A 365 14.15 -3.72 -9.55
N ARG A 366 15.27 -3.01 -9.40
CA ARG A 366 15.50 -2.08 -8.29
C ARG A 366 14.47 -0.96 -8.23
N GLU A 367 14.17 -0.34 -9.37
CA GLU A 367 13.19 0.75 -9.44
C GLU A 367 11.76 0.23 -9.32
N LEU A 368 11.45 -0.93 -9.89
CA LEU A 368 10.14 -1.58 -9.71
C LEU A 368 9.84 -1.80 -8.21
N ALA A 369 10.81 -2.34 -7.45
CA ALA A 369 10.66 -2.62 -6.02
C ALA A 369 10.46 -1.35 -5.17
N ARG A 370 11.07 -0.22 -5.56
CA ARG A 370 10.94 1.06 -4.83
C ARG A 370 9.66 1.83 -5.20
N THR A 371 9.14 1.60 -6.41
CA THR A 371 8.02 2.39 -6.95
C THR A 371 6.67 1.78 -6.59
N TRP A 372 6.54 0.44 -6.69
CA TRP A 372 5.25 -0.24 -6.56
C TRP A 372 5.26 -1.36 -5.51
N ASN A 373 4.06 -1.72 -5.06
CA ASN A 373 3.86 -2.84 -4.12
C ASN A 373 3.96 -4.22 -4.79
N LEU A 374 3.93 -4.30 -6.11
CA LEU A 374 4.08 -5.50 -6.93
C LEU A 374 3.18 -6.68 -6.52
N GLY A 375 1.96 -6.40 -6.05
CA GLY A 375 1.01 -7.43 -5.63
C GLY A 375 1.04 -7.77 -4.13
N GLN A 376 1.93 -7.17 -3.35
CA GLN A 376 2.07 -7.42 -1.90
C GLN A 376 2.10 -6.11 -1.13
N ARG A 377 0.91 -5.63 -0.75
CA ARG A 377 0.76 -4.30 -0.18
C ARG A 377 0.89 -4.24 1.33
N PHE A 378 0.46 -5.28 2.04
CA PHE A 378 0.52 -5.32 3.49
C PHE A 378 1.36 -6.51 3.95
N GLU A 379 2.24 -6.27 4.93
CA GLU A 379 3.15 -7.29 5.45
C GLU A 379 3.04 -7.37 6.97
N VAL A 380 2.99 -8.60 7.47
CA VAL A 380 3.00 -8.93 8.90
C VAL A 380 4.33 -9.61 9.22
N VAL A 381 5.16 -8.97 10.04
CA VAL A 381 6.38 -9.58 10.59
C VAL A 381 6.02 -10.20 11.93
N CYS A 382 6.18 -11.50 12.06
CA CYS A 382 5.72 -12.22 13.24
C CYS A 382 6.57 -13.44 13.56
N GLU A 383 6.34 -14.03 14.72
CA GLU A 383 6.87 -15.33 15.08
C GLU A 383 6.38 -16.41 14.09
N PRO A 384 7.22 -17.39 13.73
CA PRO A 384 6.84 -18.46 12.76
C PRO A 384 5.55 -19.20 13.14
N THR A 385 5.28 -19.36 14.43
CA THR A 385 4.09 -20.03 14.96
C THR A 385 2.78 -19.30 14.64
N LEU A 386 2.84 -17.97 14.41
CA LEU A 386 1.68 -17.14 14.09
C LEU A 386 1.35 -17.13 12.58
N ALA A 387 2.31 -17.49 11.71
CA ALA A 387 2.19 -17.31 10.27
C ALA A 387 0.94 -18.00 9.68
N GLN A 388 0.66 -19.23 10.06
CA GLN A 388 -0.51 -19.97 9.56
C GLN A 388 -1.84 -19.32 9.98
N ARG A 389 -1.89 -18.73 11.18
CA ARG A 389 -3.08 -17.98 11.63
C ARG A 389 -3.29 -16.73 10.80
N VAL A 390 -2.22 -15.98 10.49
CA VAL A 390 -2.29 -14.79 9.62
C VAL A 390 -2.81 -15.17 8.24
N ILE A 391 -2.26 -16.24 7.65
CA ILE A 391 -2.65 -16.75 6.34
C ILE A 391 -4.14 -17.17 6.35
N ALA A 392 -4.53 -18.05 7.26
CA ALA A 392 -5.89 -18.56 7.33
C ALA A 392 -6.92 -17.44 7.55
N LEU A 393 -6.59 -16.45 8.39
CA LEU A 393 -7.45 -15.29 8.62
C LEU A 393 -7.61 -14.44 7.36
N SER A 394 -6.53 -14.16 6.66
CA SER A 394 -6.55 -13.38 5.41
C SER A 394 -7.35 -14.10 4.31
N GLU A 395 -7.11 -15.39 4.12
CA GLU A 395 -7.84 -16.22 3.14
C GLU A 395 -9.32 -16.34 3.47
N GLY A 396 -9.70 -16.33 4.76
CA GLY A 396 -11.09 -16.26 5.21
C GLY A 396 -11.83 -15.00 4.74
N PHE A 397 -11.10 -13.92 4.45
CA PHE A 397 -11.61 -12.71 3.81
C PHE A 397 -11.44 -12.71 2.28
N GLY A 398 -11.01 -13.81 1.66
CA GLY A 398 -10.77 -13.89 0.22
C GLY A 398 -9.47 -13.19 -0.23
N VAL A 399 -8.61 -12.80 0.69
CA VAL A 399 -7.32 -12.16 0.40
C VAL A 399 -6.21 -13.18 0.52
N ALA A 400 -5.54 -13.51 -0.59
CA ALA A 400 -4.43 -14.44 -0.59
C ALA A 400 -3.31 -13.94 0.33
N ALA A 401 -2.71 -14.85 1.08
CA ALA A 401 -1.59 -14.55 1.96
C ALA A 401 -0.56 -15.67 1.92
N ARG A 402 0.72 -15.33 2.11
CA ARG A 402 1.80 -16.32 2.15
C ARG A 402 3.01 -15.80 2.90
N VAL A 403 3.83 -16.71 3.40
CA VAL A 403 5.17 -16.35 3.85
C VAL A 403 6.02 -16.02 2.62
N ILE A 404 6.47 -14.77 2.54
CA ILE A 404 7.30 -14.27 1.43
C ILE A 404 8.78 -14.22 1.79
N GLY A 405 9.11 -14.42 3.06
CA GLY A 405 10.48 -14.29 3.53
C GLY A 405 10.63 -14.34 5.04
N ARG A 406 11.77 -13.86 5.49
CA ARG A 406 12.21 -13.91 6.88
C ARG A 406 13.06 -12.72 7.27
N VAL A 407 13.33 -12.62 8.56
CA VAL A 407 14.25 -11.63 9.14
C VAL A 407 15.55 -12.33 9.53
N GLU A 408 16.68 -11.78 9.08
CA GLU A 408 18.03 -12.27 9.38
C GLU A 408 18.81 -11.22 10.19
N ALA A 409 19.83 -11.66 10.94
CA ALA A 409 20.75 -10.75 11.61
C ALA A 409 21.77 -10.18 10.61
N ILE A 410 22.15 -8.91 10.80
CA ILE A 410 23.31 -8.32 10.14
C ILE A 410 24.22 -7.68 11.16
N PRO A 411 25.53 -7.49 10.86
CA PRO A 411 26.44 -6.78 11.71
C PRO A 411 26.05 -5.32 11.91
N GLY A 412 26.19 -4.81 13.13
CA GLY A 412 25.88 -3.41 13.47
C GLY A 412 24.39 -3.12 13.57
N ASP A 413 24.02 -1.84 13.48
CA ASP A 413 22.66 -1.34 13.77
C ASP A 413 21.88 -0.95 12.51
N GLY A 414 22.45 -1.18 11.33
CA GLY A 414 21.79 -0.88 10.07
C GLY A 414 20.53 -1.73 9.82
N VAL A 415 19.81 -1.39 8.79
CA VAL A 415 18.67 -2.18 8.30
C VAL A 415 18.84 -2.42 6.80
N GLU A 416 18.64 -3.65 6.38
CA GLU A 416 18.72 -4.05 4.99
C GLU A 416 17.42 -4.72 4.53
N ALA A 417 17.15 -4.65 3.23
CA ALA A 417 16.10 -5.43 2.58
C ALA A 417 16.67 -6.08 1.33
N GLU A 418 16.52 -7.39 1.21
CA GLU A 418 16.78 -8.16 0.01
C GLU A 418 15.44 -8.59 -0.59
N VAL A 419 15.18 -8.20 -1.84
CA VAL A 419 13.88 -8.40 -2.49
C VAL A 419 14.10 -9.12 -3.81
N ALA A 420 13.37 -10.22 -4.03
CA ALA A 420 13.32 -10.91 -5.32
C ALA A 420 12.29 -10.25 -6.24
N VAL A 421 12.72 -9.74 -7.38
CA VAL A 421 11.88 -9.12 -8.41
C VAL A 421 12.37 -9.51 -9.79
N GLY A 422 11.47 -9.99 -10.66
CA GLY A 422 11.82 -10.30 -12.06
C GLY A 422 12.90 -11.39 -12.22
N GLY A 423 13.06 -12.27 -11.24
CA GLY A 423 14.10 -13.30 -11.24
C GLY A 423 15.45 -12.84 -10.68
N GLU A 424 15.58 -11.57 -10.32
CA GLU A 424 16.78 -11.00 -9.70
C GLU A 424 16.58 -10.76 -8.20
N ARG A 425 17.68 -10.74 -7.44
CA ARG A 425 17.71 -10.31 -6.04
C ARG A 425 18.34 -8.92 -5.95
N VAL A 426 17.63 -7.99 -5.35
CA VAL A 426 18.08 -6.61 -5.19
C VAL A 426 18.20 -6.28 -3.71
N THR A 427 19.35 -5.79 -3.29
CA THR A 427 19.60 -5.40 -1.91
C THR A 427 19.53 -3.89 -1.75
N PHE A 428 18.83 -3.45 -0.72
CA PHE A 428 18.72 -2.07 -0.26
C PHE A 428 19.27 -1.99 1.16
N ALA A 429 19.85 -0.85 1.52
CA ALA A 429 20.38 -0.64 2.86
C ALA A 429 20.06 0.77 3.36
N ARG A 430 19.77 0.85 4.65
CA ARG A 430 19.71 2.09 5.41
C ARG A 430 20.81 2.04 6.47
N PRO A 431 21.77 2.99 6.45
CA PRO A 431 22.79 3.06 7.49
C PRO A 431 22.19 3.22 8.88
N ALA A 432 22.93 2.81 9.91
CA ALA A 432 22.60 3.16 11.29
C ALA A 432 22.39 4.67 11.42
N LYS A 433 21.37 5.08 12.18
CA LYS A 433 21.27 6.48 12.58
C LYS A 433 22.46 6.75 13.52
N GLY A 434 23.35 7.64 13.13
CA GLY A 434 24.46 8.10 13.93
C GLY A 434 23.98 8.82 15.21
#